data_84a071d7300cae38ddb4e77d9a6c0e85
#
_entry.id   84a071d7300cae38ddb4e77d9a6c0e85
#
_cell.length_a   1.000
_cell.length_b   1.000
_cell.length_c   1.000
_cell.angle_alpha   90.00
_cell.angle_beta   90.00
_cell.angle_gamma   90.00
#
_symmetry.space_group_name_H-M   'P 1'
#
loop_
_entity.id
_entity.type
_entity.pdbx_description
1 polymer ?
#
loop_
_entity_poly.entity_id
_entity_poly.type
_entity_poly.pdbx_seq_one_letter_code
_entity_poly.pdbx_strand_id
1 'polypeptide(L)'
;MQLKLILIVSFSLMAAFKQAIAQEAKHLFILSGQSNMAGLKPEESFLPTVEAAFGKNKVIVVKDAMGAQAIRRWYKDWKPMQGDVPTAQPDLYDSLMKKVNSAITSQSIASVTFIWMQGERDAREQLGNVYERSLLGLYQQLSAELHRKDINFIIGRLSDFGLTNEQYPDWNLIREIQVKVAQSNPRFAWINTDDLNDGFDRSGKAIKNDLHMSGEGYISLGNRFAKEAIRIIGNK
;
A
#
# COMPACT_ATOMS: atom_id res chain seq x y z
N MET A 1 -2.62 -88.72 4.03
CA MET A 1 -1.83 -87.63 4.59
C MET A 1 -1.86 -86.46 3.59
N GLN A 2 -2.84 -85.54 3.76
CA GLN A 2 -3.04 -84.39 2.83
C GLN A 2 -2.41 -83.14 3.41
N LEU A 3 -1.46 -82.60 2.69
CA LEU A 3 -0.77 -81.36 3.02
C LEU A 3 -1.63 -80.17 2.54
N LYS A 4 -2.16 -79.35 3.47
CA LYS A 4 -2.86 -78.11 3.11
C LYS A 4 -1.87 -77.00 2.91
N LEU A 5 -1.80 -76.47 1.68
CA LEU A 5 -1.03 -75.33 1.30
C LEU A 5 -1.81 -74.05 1.71
N ILE A 6 -1.30 -73.25 2.66
CA ILE A 6 -1.87 -71.98 3.08
C ILE A 6 -1.24 -70.88 2.23
N LEU A 7 -2.05 -70.28 1.37
CA LEU A 7 -1.64 -69.16 0.55
C LEU A 7 -1.82 -67.84 1.35
N ILE A 8 -0.73 -67.22 1.78
CA ILE A 8 -0.72 -65.91 2.45
C ILE A 8 -0.74 -64.83 1.38
N VAL A 9 -1.88 -64.18 1.17
CA VAL A 9 -2.02 -63.00 0.28
C VAL A 9 -1.62 -61.76 1.12
N SER A 10 -0.44 -61.25 0.90
CA SER A 10 0.01 -59.96 1.50
C SER A 10 -0.63 -58.82 0.72
N PHE A 11 -1.62 -58.15 1.32
CA PHE A 11 -2.20 -56.91 0.81
C PHE A 11 -1.26 -55.75 1.16
N SER A 12 -0.41 -55.32 0.24
CA SER A 12 0.40 -54.10 0.41
C SER A 12 -0.49 -52.88 0.22
N LEU A 13 -0.87 -52.25 1.32
CA LEU A 13 -1.58 -51.00 1.34
C LEU A 13 -0.60 -49.87 1.00
N MET A 14 -0.50 -49.49 -0.28
CA MET A 14 0.22 -48.29 -0.70
C MET A 14 -0.59 -47.06 -0.23
N ALA A 15 -0.26 -46.54 0.94
CA ALA A 15 -0.71 -45.23 1.39
C ALA A 15 -0.05 -44.15 0.52
N ALA A 16 -0.76 -43.67 -0.50
CA ALA A 16 -0.38 -42.51 -1.26
C ALA A 16 -0.45 -41.27 -0.36
N PHE A 17 0.62 -40.90 0.28
CA PHE A 17 0.78 -39.60 0.90
C PHE A 17 0.73 -38.56 -0.22
N LYS A 18 -0.43 -37.93 -0.42
CA LYS A 18 -0.52 -36.64 -1.11
C LYS A 18 0.24 -35.64 -0.24
N GLN A 19 1.51 -35.41 -0.54
CA GLN A 19 2.22 -34.23 -0.04
C GLN A 19 1.44 -33.02 -0.56
N ALA A 20 0.63 -32.42 0.32
CA ALA A 20 0.11 -31.11 0.06
C ALA A 20 1.32 -30.18 -0.06
N ILE A 21 1.64 -29.75 -1.27
CA ILE A 21 2.64 -28.72 -1.49
C ILE A 21 2.10 -27.51 -0.75
N ALA A 22 2.69 -27.20 0.40
CA ALA A 22 2.34 -26.01 1.17
C ALA A 22 2.52 -24.82 0.24
N GLN A 23 1.42 -24.13 -0.06
CA GLN A 23 1.48 -22.94 -0.91
C GLN A 23 2.40 -21.92 -0.25
N GLU A 24 3.45 -21.49 -0.96
CA GLU A 24 4.38 -20.48 -0.45
C GLU A 24 3.62 -19.20 -0.10
N ALA A 25 3.83 -18.72 1.12
CA ALA A 25 3.17 -17.51 1.60
C ALA A 25 3.73 -16.26 0.88
N LYS A 26 2.84 -15.36 0.48
CA LYS A 26 3.14 -14.20 -0.37
C LYS A 26 3.18 -12.91 0.43
N HIS A 27 3.95 -11.95 -0.05
CA HIS A 27 3.97 -10.57 0.42
C HIS A 27 2.94 -9.77 -0.39
N LEU A 28 1.94 -9.21 0.30
CA LEU A 28 0.92 -8.35 -0.30
C LEU A 28 1.32 -6.89 -0.13
N PHE A 29 1.38 -6.17 -1.25
CA PHE A 29 1.61 -4.73 -1.32
C PHE A 29 0.36 -4.04 -1.83
N ILE A 30 -0.24 -3.16 -1.02
CA ILE A 30 -1.45 -2.40 -1.34
C ILE A 30 -1.04 -0.95 -1.55
N LEU A 31 -1.13 -0.45 -2.77
CA LEU A 31 -0.75 0.90 -3.16
C LEU A 31 -2.03 1.73 -3.38
N SER A 32 -2.23 2.78 -2.59
CA SER A 32 -3.42 3.64 -2.74
C SER A 32 -3.11 5.11 -2.40
N GLY A 33 -4.00 5.97 -2.82
CA GLY A 33 -3.86 7.41 -2.66
C GLY A 33 -4.40 8.20 -3.85
N GLN A 34 -3.91 9.44 -4.03
CA GLN A 34 -4.41 10.28 -5.11
C GLN A 34 -3.47 10.39 -6.32
N SER A 35 -3.38 11.53 -6.99
CA SER A 35 -2.76 11.69 -8.30
C SER A 35 -1.32 11.22 -8.38
N ASN A 36 -0.47 11.47 -7.39
CA ASN A 36 0.91 10.99 -7.39
C ASN A 36 1.00 9.46 -7.24
N MET A 37 0.10 8.84 -6.48
CA MET A 37 -0.03 7.39 -6.51
C MET A 37 -0.65 6.88 -7.81
N ALA A 38 -1.62 7.60 -8.40
CA ALA A 38 -2.21 7.23 -9.68
C ALA A 38 -1.17 7.26 -10.81
N GLY A 39 -0.28 8.26 -10.82
CA GLY A 39 0.82 8.42 -11.78
C GLY A 39 1.94 7.39 -11.65
N LEU A 40 2.13 6.81 -10.47
CA LEU A 40 3.10 5.73 -10.26
C LEU A 40 2.63 4.48 -11.00
N LYS A 41 3.47 3.92 -11.88
CA LYS A 41 3.27 2.62 -12.53
C LYS A 41 4.14 1.58 -11.83
N PRO A 42 3.55 0.66 -11.06
CA PRO A 42 4.35 -0.29 -10.26
C PRO A 42 5.32 -1.12 -11.10
N GLU A 43 4.94 -1.46 -12.32
CA GLU A 43 5.73 -2.25 -13.27
C GLU A 43 7.03 -1.59 -13.72
N GLU A 44 7.14 -0.25 -13.61
CA GLU A 44 8.35 0.47 -14.03
C GLU A 44 9.50 0.37 -13.00
N SER A 45 9.18 0.21 -11.71
CA SER A 45 10.22 0.22 -10.68
C SER A 45 9.85 -0.53 -9.39
N PHE A 46 8.65 -0.32 -8.85
CA PHE A 46 8.24 -0.94 -7.59
C PHE A 46 8.22 -2.47 -7.69
N LEU A 47 7.44 -2.99 -8.65
CA LEU A 47 7.24 -4.44 -8.83
C LEU A 47 8.56 -5.17 -9.09
N PRO A 48 9.41 -4.80 -10.08
CA PRO A 48 10.66 -5.51 -10.31
C PRO A 48 11.60 -5.46 -9.10
N THR A 49 11.58 -4.38 -8.30
CA THR A 49 12.43 -4.27 -7.10
C THR A 49 11.99 -5.23 -5.99
N VAL A 50 10.68 -5.34 -5.70
CA VAL A 50 10.19 -6.29 -4.68
C VAL A 50 10.24 -7.73 -5.17
N GLU A 51 10.05 -8.00 -6.46
CA GLU A 51 10.21 -9.33 -7.05
C GLU A 51 11.67 -9.82 -6.97
N ALA A 52 12.64 -8.93 -7.17
CA ALA A 52 14.06 -9.26 -7.01
C ALA A 52 14.41 -9.64 -5.57
N ALA A 53 13.77 -9.01 -4.58
CA ALA A 53 14.03 -9.27 -3.17
C ALA A 53 13.33 -10.53 -2.63
N PHE A 54 12.09 -10.77 -3.04
CA PHE A 54 11.26 -11.84 -2.46
C PHE A 54 11.01 -13.02 -3.39
N GLY A 55 11.25 -12.85 -4.68
CA GLY A 55 10.89 -13.80 -5.74
C GLY A 55 9.52 -13.49 -6.35
N LYS A 56 9.45 -13.58 -7.68
CA LYS A 56 8.27 -13.22 -8.48
C LYS A 56 6.98 -13.92 -8.01
N ASN A 57 7.06 -15.20 -7.65
CA ASN A 57 5.90 -15.98 -7.22
C ASN A 57 5.43 -15.66 -5.79
N LYS A 58 6.22 -14.88 -5.02
CA LYS A 58 5.95 -14.51 -3.63
C LYS A 58 5.44 -13.07 -3.47
N VAL A 59 5.13 -12.40 -4.56
CA VAL A 59 4.71 -10.99 -4.57
C VAL A 59 3.30 -10.87 -5.13
N ILE A 60 2.46 -10.10 -4.43
CA ILE A 60 1.16 -9.64 -4.91
C ILE A 60 1.16 -8.12 -4.77
N VAL A 61 0.95 -7.41 -5.86
CA VAL A 61 0.80 -5.94 -5.87
C VAL A 61 -0.61 -5.59 -6.31
N VAL A 62 -1.32 -4.85 -5.46
CA VAL A 62 -2.64 -4.29 -5.76
C VAL A 62 -2.54 -2.79 -5.72
N LYS A 63 -2.92 -2.11 -6.79
CA LYS A 63 -2.98 -0.66 -6.84
C LYS A 63 -4.40 -0.19 -7.18
N ASP A 64 -4.90 0.76 -6.38
CA ASP A 64 -6.10 1.53 -6.67
C ASP A 64 -5.94 2.95 -6.15
N ALA A 65 -5.94 3.93 -7.06
CA ALA A 65 -5.69 5.32 -6.75
C ALA A 65 -6.46 6.23 -7.71
N MET A 66 -6.95 7.38 -7.19
CA MET A 66 -7.72 8.34 -7.99
C MET A 66 -7.26 9.76 -7.70
N GLY A 67 -6.94 10.52 -8.76
CA GLY A 67 -6.48 11.90 -8.65
C GLY A 67 -7.48 12.84 -7.99
N ALA A 68 -6.96 13.89 -7.34
CA ALA A 68 -7.72 14.99 -6.75
C ALA A 68 -8.76 14.59 -5.68
N GLN A 69 -8.50 13.54 -4.89
CA GLN A 69 -9.44 13.04 -3.88
C GLN A 69 -8.92 13.26 -2.46
N ALA A 70 -9.81 13.72 -1.57
CA ALA A 70 -9.54 13.82 -0.13
C ALA A 70 -9.66 12.46 0.56
N ILE A 71 -9.00 12.31 1.74
CA ILE A 71 -8.95 11.05 2.49
C ILE A 71 -10.34 10.51 2.88
N ARG A 72 -11.37 11.38 2.97
CA ARG A 72 -12.76 10.98 3.22
C ARG A 72 -13.35 10.03 2.18
N ARG A 73 -12.69 9.86 1.00
CA ARG A 73 -13.07 8.88 -0.02
C ARG A 73 -12.55 7.47 0.30
N TRP A 74 -11.70 7.34 1.32
CA TRP A 74 -11.19 6.04 1.79
C TRP A 74 -11.56 5.73 3.23
N TYR A 75 -11.65 6.74 4.13
CA TYR A 75 -11.94 6.51 5.53
C TYR A 75 -13.44 6.58 5.82
N LYS A 76 -14.03 5.46 6.26
CA LYS A 76 -15.49 5.28 6.49
C LYS A 76 -16.02 6.18 7.61
N ASP A 77 -15.25 6.32 8.70
CA ASP A 77 -15.64 7.09 9.88
C ASP A 77 -15.10 8.54 9.84
N TRP A 78 -14.75 9.02 8.64
CA TRP A 78 -14.27 10.38 8.49
C TRP A 78 -15.34 11.41 8.87
N LYS A 79 -14.92 12.41 9.66
CA LYS A 79 -15.78 13.54 10.07
C LYS A 79 -14.98 14.84 10.02
N PRO A 80 -15.60 15.98 9.67
CA PRO A 80 -14.97 17.28 9.76
C PRO A 80 -14.68 17.65 11.24
N MET A 81 -13.91 18.72 11.47
CA MET A 81 -13.68 19.24 12.82
C MET A 81 -14.95 19.85 13.41
N GLN A 82 -15.74 20.52 12.57
CA GLN A 82 -16.98 21.20 12.96
C GLN A 82 -18.05 20.95 11.89
N GLY A 83 -19.32 20.91 12.33
CA GLY A 83 -20.45 20.66 11.43
C GLY A 83 -20.53 19.24 10.89
N ASP A 84 -21.42 19.02 9.93
CA ASP A 84 -21.72 17.70 9.37
C ASP A 84 -21.29 17.56 7.91
N VAL A 85 -20.71 18.59 7.32
CA VAL A 85 -20.28 18.59 5.92
C VAL A 85 -18.84 19.07 5.80
N PRO A 86 -18.05 18.52 4.85
CA PRO A 86 -18.39 17.39 3.99
C PRO A 86 -18.52 16.07 4.77
N THR A 87 -19.14 15.06 4.18
CA THR A 87 -19.29 13.72 4.79
C THR A 87 -18.27 12.72 4.24
N ALA A 88 -18.09 11.59 4.92
CA ALA A 88 -17.38 10.43 4.39
C ALA A 88 -18.09 9.91 3.12
N GLN A 89 -17.31 9.47 2.14
CA GLN A 89 -17.75 8.83 0.89
C GLN A 89 -16.77 7.72 0.53
N PRO A 90 -16.76 6.59 1.24
CA PRO A 90 -15.67 5.61 1.19
C PRO A 90 -15.69 4.68 -0.04
N ASP A 91 -16.21 5.10 -1.14
CA ASP A 91 -16.34 4.35 -2.39
C ASP A 91 -14.98 3.95 -3.00
N LEU A 92 -13.92 4.77 -2.81
CA LEU A 92 -12.57 4.42 -3.25
C LEU A 92 -11.95 3.34 -2.36
N TYR A 93 -12.28 3.32 -1.08
CA TYR A 93 -11.88 2.22 -0.21
C TYR A 93 -12.57 0.91 -0.60
N ASP A 94 -13.87 0.96 -0.87
CA ASP A 94 -14.62 -0.23 -1.28
C ASP A 94 -14.11 -0.80 -2.62
N SER A 95 -13.75 0.09 -3.57
CA SER A 95 -13.07 -0.30 -4.82
C SER A 95 -11.72 -0.98 -4.56
N LEU A 96 -10.89 -0.38 -3.70
CA LEU A 96 -9.59 -0.92 -3.32
C LEU A 96 -9.74 -2.31 -2.70
N MET A 97 -10.63 -2.47 -1.73
CA MET A 97 -10.83 -3.74 -1.02
C MET A 97 -11.40 -4.84 -1.91
N LYS A 98 -12.25 -4.49 -2.87
CA LYS A 98 -12.69 -5.45 -3.89
C LYS A 98 -11.52 -6.04 -4.68
N LYS A 99 -10.56 -5.20 -5.09
CA LYS A 99 -9.34 -5.64 -5.79
C LYS A 99 -8.43 -6.46 -4.87
N VAL A 100 -8.23 -6.01 -3.63
CA VAL A 100 -7.42 -6.72 -2.63
C VAL A 100 -7.98 -8.10 -2.37
N ASN A 101 -9.26 -8.21 -2.03
CA ASN A 101 -9.92 -9.49 -1.73
C ASN A 101 -9.87 -10.46 -2.91
N SER A 102 -10.05 -9.97 -4.13
CA SER A 102 -9.88 -10.77 -5.33
C SER A 102 -8.45 -11.31 -5.49
N ALA A 103 -7.44 -10.46 -5.24
CA ALA A 103 -6.03 -10.84 -5.41
C ALA A 103 -5.54 -11.84 -4.36
N ILE A 104 -6.09 -11.81 -3.14
CA ILE A 104 -5.68 -12.69 -2.04
C ILE A 104 -6.55 -13.96 -1.91
N THR A 105 -7.59 -14.09 -2.74
CA THR A 105 -8.45 -15.29 -2.72
C THR A 105 -7.60 -16.56 -2.87
N SER A 106 -7.74 -17.47 -1.92
CA SER A 106 -6.99 -18.73 -1.87
C SER A 106 -5.45 -18.56 -1.80
N GLN A 107 -4.96 -17.40 -1.38
CA GLN A 107 -3.52 -17.16 -1.17
C GLN A 107 -3.17 -17.22 0.32
N SER A 108 -2.01 -17.78 0.63
CA SER A 108 -1.38 -17.62 1.94
C SER A 108 -0.59 -16.30 1.96
N ILE A 109 -0.81 -15.44 2.96
CA ILE A 109 -0.20 -14.11 3.03
C ILE A 109 0.78 -14.03 4.21
N ALA A 110 2.08 -13.94 3.88
CA ALA A 110 3.18 -13.80 4.85
C ALA A 110 3.19 -12.41 5.50
N SER A 111 3.06 -11.36 4.70
CA SER A 111 3.05 -9.98 5.18
C SER A 111 2.13 -9.10 4.35
N VAL A 112 1.64 -8.03 4.97
CA VAL A 112 0.89 -6.97 4.28
C VAL A 112 1.63 -5.66 4.48
N THR A 113 1.82 -4.91 3.40
CA THR A 113 2.36 -3.55 3.41
C THR A 113 1.39 -2.62 2.70
N PHE A 114 0.83 -1.66 3.44
CA PHE A 114 0.01 -0.60 2.89
C PHE A 114 0.88 0.61 2.56
N ILE A 115 0.81 1.09 1.32
CA ILE A 115 1.59 2.20 0.78
C ILE A 115 0.63 3.31 0.37
N TRP A 116 0.83 4.47 0.96
CA TRP A 116 -0.09 5.60 0.86
C TRP A 116 0.60 6.85 0.34
N MET A 117 0.03 7.45 -0.71
CA MET A 117 0.48 8.75 -1.23
C MET A 117 -0.73 9.62 -1.53
N GLN A 118 -1.06 10.51 -0.60
CA GLN A 118 -2.23 11.39 -0.66
C GLN A 118 -2.08 12.49 0.42
N GLY A 119 -2.79 13.59 0.28
CA GLY A 119 -2.83 14.70 1.25
C GLY A 119 -3.05 16.05 0.57
N GLU A 120 -2.75 16.14 -0.72
CA GLU A 120 -2.79 17.38 -1.48
C GLU A 120 -4.22 17.97 -1.52
N ARG A 121 -5.23 17.12 -1.66
CA ARG A 121 -6.63 17.58 -1.67
C ARG A 121 -7.08 18.04 -0.29
N ASP A 122 -6.69 17.33 0.76
CA ASP A 122 -6.99 17.71 2.14
C ASP A 122 -6.27 19.03 2.51
N ALA A 123 -5.02 19.21 2.06
CA ALA A 123 -4.29 20.46 2.23
C ALA A 123 -5.01 21.65 1.57
N ARG A 124 -5.52 21.45 0.36
CA ARG A 124 -6.28 22.49 -0.38
C ARG A 124 -7.62 22.82 0.28
N GLU A 125 -8.31 21.84 0.82
CA GLU A 125 -9.61 22.00 1.49
C GLU A 125 -9.49 22.40 2.97
N GLN A 126 -8.28 22.66 3.47
CA GLN A 126 -8.02 23.06 4.86
C GLN A 126 -8.51 22.01 5.88
N LEU A 127 -8.27 20.74 5.58
CA LEU A 127 -8.67 19.59 6.40
C LEU A 127 -7.49 18.98 7.18
N GLY A 128 -6.37 19.69 7.30
CA GLY A 128 -5.19 19.23 8.01
C GLY A 128 -5.47 18.89 9.48
N ASN A 129 -6.34 19.64 10.14
CA ASN A 129 -6.72 19.44 11.54
C ASN A 129 -7.44 18.10 11.82
N VAL A 130 -7.96 17.44 10.81
CA VAL A 130 -8.57 16.11 10.92
C VAL A 130 -7.76 15.01 10.24
N TYR A 131 -6.66 15.38 9.56
CA TYR A 131 -5.91 14.45 8.72
C TYR A 131 -5.19 13.37 9.52
N GLU A 132 -4.59 13.69 10.68
CA GLU A 132 -3.90 12.73 11.54
C GLU A 132 -4.83 11.59 11.97
N ARG A 133 -5.99 11.94 12.54
CA ARG A 133 -6.97 10.93 12.99
C ARG A 133 -7.53 10.13 11.81
N SER A 134 -7.68 10.77 10.64
CA SER A 134 -8.19 10.12 9.45
C SER A 134 -7.21 9.11 8.89
N LEU A 135 -5.92 9.44 8.88
CA LEU A 135 -4.84 8.59 8.40
C LEU A 135 -4.66 7.36 9.31
N LEU A 136 -4.68 7.56 10.62
CA LEU A 136 -4.64 6.47 11.60
C LEU A 136 -5.91 5.62 11.55
N GLY A 137 -7.08 6.24 11.39
CA GLY A 137 -8.36 5.55 11.26
C GLY A 137 -8.43 4.70 9.99
N LEU A 138 -7.93 5.19 8.87
CA LEU A 138 -7.83 4.42 7.62
C LEU A 138 -6.94 3.18 7.79
N TYR A 139 -5.79 3.33 8.47
CA TYR A 139 -4.93 2.19 8.80
C TYR A 139 -5.65 1.16 9.69
N GLN A 140 -6.33 1.62 10.74
CA GLN A 140 -7.09 0.74 11.63
C GLN A 140 -8.23 0.03 10.90
N GLN A 141 -8.96 0.73 10.04
CA GLN A 141 -10.01 0.19 9.18
C GLN A 141 -9.48 -0.96 8.29
N LEU A 142 -8.33 -0.75 7.63
CA LEU A 142 -7.69 -1.77 6.81
C LEU A 142 -7.22 -2.97 7.65
N SER A 143 -6.64 -2.70 8.82
CA SER A 143 -6.19 -3.71 9.77
C SER A 143 -7.35 -4.60 10.26
N ALA A 144 -8.49 -3.99 10.57
CA ALA A 144 -9.70 -4.70 10.98
C ALA A 144 -10.27 -5.55 9.84
N GLU A 145 -10.36 -5.01 8.63
CA GLU A 145 -10.95 -5.70 7.48
C GLU A 145 -10.10 -6.88 6.99
N LEU A 146 -8.78 -6.77 7.05
CA LEU A 146 -7.86 -7.86 6.73
C LEU A 146 -7.61 -8.82 7.91
N HIS A 147 -8.19 -8.55 9.09
CA HIS A 147 -7.98 -9.31 10.33
C HIS A 147 -6.49 -9.43 10.69
N ARG A 148 -5.70 -8.35 10.47
CA ARG A 148 -4.25 -8.33 10.71
C ARG A 148 -3.84 -7.15 11.59
N LYS A 149 -3.01 -7.42 12.60
CA LYS A 149 -2.42 -6.40 13.49
C LYS A 149 -0.97 -6.07 13.14
N ASP A 150 -0.42 -6.70 12.12
CA ASP A 150 0.99 -6.67 11.72
C ASP A 150 1.21 -6.01 10.36
N ILE A 151 0.27 -5.18 9.90
CA ILE A 151 0.38 -4.45 8.64
C ILE A 151 1.50 -3.40 8.75
N ASN A 152 2.39 -3.39 7.77
CA ASN A 152 3.35 -2.30 7.61
C ASN A 152 2.66 -1.13 6.89
N PHE A 153 2.99 0.09 7.27
CA PHE A 153 2.42 1.29 6.68
C PHE A 153 3.52 2.24 6.21
N ILE A 154 3.58 2.52 4.92
CA ILE A 154 4.57 3.41 4.34
C ILE A 154 3.86 4.60 3.70
N ILE A 155 4.23 5.79 4.14
CA ILE A 155 3.62 7.05 3.72
C ILE A 155 4.59 7.80 2.80
N GLY A 156 4.16 8.13 1.59
CA GLY A 156 4.83 9.15 0.78
C GLY A 156 4.48 10.53 1.35
N ARG A 157 5.47 11.23 1.90
CA ARG A 157 5.26 12.60 2.35
C ARG A 157 4.98 13.48 1.13
N LEU A 158 4.06 14.45 1.23
CA LEU A 158 3.86 15.45 0.19
C LEU A 158 5.21 16.12 -0.18
N SER A 159 5.41 16.45 -1.45
CA SER A 159 6.63 17.12 -1.92
C SER A 159 6.75 18.54 -1.38
N ASP A 160 7.83 19.22 -1.73
CA ASP A 160 8.08 20.62 -1.35
C ASP A 160 7.30 21.66 -2.19
N PHE A 161 6.44 21.23 -3.11
CA PHE A 161 5.64 22.07 -3.99
C PHE A 161 4.87 23.19 -3.27
N GLY A 162 4.15 22.87 -2.21
CA GLY A 162 3.21 23.78 -1.56
C GLY A 162 3.77 24.48 -0.29
N LEU A 163 5.07 24.62 -0.12
CA LEU A 163 5.69 25.13 1.12
C LEU A 163 5.27 26.55 1.49
N THR A 164 4.83 27.39 0.55
CA THR A 164 4.29 28.72 0.83
C THR A 164 2.89 28.69 1.43
N ASN A 165 2.19 27.57 1.37
CA ASN A 165 0.80 27.39 1.78
C ASN A 165 -0.22 28.32 1.07
N GLU A 166 0.14 28.96 -0.03
CA GLU A 166 -0.75 29.90 -0.73
C GLU A 166 -1.92 29.19 -1.42
N GLN A 167 -1.65 28.17 -2.22
CA GLN A 167 -2.68 27.40 -2.95
C GLN A 167 -3.23 26.23 -2.15
N TYR A 168 -2.46 25.77 -1.18
CA TYR A 168 -2.74 24.59 -0.33
C TYR A 168 -2.46 24.98 1.13
N PRO A 169 -3.40 25.65 1.81
CA PRO A 169 -3.14 26.26 3.14
C PRO A 169 -2.61 25.30 4.20
N ASP A 170 -3.00 24.04 4.16
CA ASP A 170 -2.56 23.03 5.13
C ASP A 170 -1.41 22.12 4.62
N TRP A 171 -0.68 22.54 3.55
CA TRP A 171 0.37 21.70 2.97
C TRP A 171 1.45 21.29 3.97
N ASN A 172 2.03 22.28 4.67
CA ASN A 172 3.07 22.03 5.66
C ASN A 172 2.54 21.22 6.85
N LEU A 173 1.33 21.56 7.33
CA LEU A 173 0.68 20.81 8.40
C LEU A 173 0.52 19.32 8.06
N ILE A 174 0.06 19.01 6.85
CA ILE A 174 -0.10 17.62 6.42
C ILE A 174 1.25 16.92 6.27
N ARG A 175 2.28 17.59 5.73
CA ARG A 175 3.66 17.04 5.69
C ARG A 175 4.17 16.65 7.07
N GLU A 176 3.99 17.52 8.06
CA GLU A 176 4.37 17.27 9.47
C GLU A 176 3.60 16.10 10.06
N ILE A 177 2.28 16.03 9.83
CA ILE A 177 1.42 14.94 10.28
C ILE A 177 1.87 13.61 9.67
N GLN A 178 2.19 13.57 8.38
CA GLN A 178 2.65 12.36 7.69
C GLN A 178 3.92 11.80 8.35
N VAL A 179 4.90 12.65 8.66
CA VAL A 179 6.12 12.25 9.36
C VAL A 179 5.82 11.81 10.79
N LYS A 180 5.03 12.59 11.54
CA LYS A 180 4.61 12.26 12.90
C LYS A 180 3.94 10.91 13.00
N VAL A 181 2.97 10.63 12.12
CA VAL A 181 2.28 9.34 12.06
C VAL A 181 3.25 8.22 11.73
N ALA A 182 4.13 8.41 10.75
CA ALA A 182 5.12 7.41 10.38
C ALA A 182 6.11 7.06 11.52
N GLN A 183 6.35 8.00 12.44
CA GLN A 183 7.22 7.80 13.60
C GLN A 183 6.50 7.22 14.83
N SER A 184 5.19 7.14 14.81
CA SER A 184 4.38 6.72 15.97
C SER A 184 4.34 5.20 16.19
N ASN A 185 4.81 4.38 15.24
CA ASN A 185 4.75 2.92 15.31
C ASN A 185 5.97 2.31 14.59
N PRO A 186 6.63 1.27 15.14
CA PRO A 186 7.80 0.63 14.51
C PRO A 186 7.48 -0.07 13.17
N ARG A 187 6.22 -0.28 12.85
CA ARG A 187 5.77 -0.83 11.55
C ARG A 187 5.44 0.25 10.53
N PHE A 188 5.57 1.52 10.91
CA PHE A 188 5.31 2.65 10.03
C PHE A 188 6.63 3.25 9.54
N ALA A 189 6.57 3.82 8.35
CA ALA A 189 7.70 4.53 7.76
C ALA A 189 7.18 5.62 6.80
N TRP A 190 8.07 6.51 6.39
CA TRP A 190 7.80 7.49 5.35
C TRP A 190 8.96 7.58 4.38
N ILE A 191 8.68 8.06 3.20
CA ILE A 191 9.71 8.37 2.21
C ILE A 191 9.68 9.86 1.86
N ASN A 192 10.86 10.45 1.62
CA ASN A 192 10.98 11.80 1.09
C ASN A 192 10.64 11.83 -0.40
N THR A 193 10.00 12.91 -0.85
CA THR A 193 9.59 13.12 -2.24
C THR A 193 9.92 14.51 -2.77
N ASP A 194 10.69 15.32 -2.03
CA ASP A 194 10.97 16.73 -2.34
C ASP A 194 11.77 16.91 -3.65
N ASP A 195 12.53 15.92 -4.06
CA ASP A 195 13.39 15.94 -5.23
C ASP A 195 12.79 15.20 -6.45
N LEU A 196 11.49 14.92 -6.43
CA LEU A 196 10.84 14.10 -7.46
C LEU A 196 9.99 14.90 -8.46
N ASN A 197 9.80 16.18 -8.24
CA ASN A 197 8.87 17.04 -8.96
C ASN A 197 9.55 18.07 -9.90
N ASP A 198 10.83 17.84 -10.19
CA ASP A 198 11.63 18.59 -11.18
C ASP A 198 12.03 17.70 -12.36
N GLY A 199 12.27 18.31 -13.53
CA GLY A 199 12.75 17.62 -14.73
C GLY A 199 11.74 17.65 -15.87
N PHE A 200 11.39 16.50 -16.44
CA PHE A 200 10.42 16.38 -17.52
C PHE A 200 9.28 15.45 -17.10
N ASP A 201 8.05 15.86 -17.38
CA ASP A 201 6.90 14.98 -17.23
C ASP A 201 6.90 13.86 -18.31
N ARG A 202 5.94 12.95 -18.25
CA ARG A 202 5.85 11.84 -19.20
C ARG A 202 5.46 12.27 -20.62
N SER A 203 5.05 13.52 -20.83
CA SER A 203 4.79 14.10 -22.15
C SER A 203 6.00 14.80 -22.75
N GLY A 204 7.10 14.89 -21.99
CA GLY A 204 8.32 15.61 -22.36
C GLY A 204 8.29 17.11 -22.05
N LYS A 205 7.28 17.60 -21.32
CA LYS A 205 7.22 18.98 -20.85
C LYS A 205 8.15 19.17 -19.66
N ALA A 206 8.99 20.22 -19.69
CA ALA A 206 9.78 20.60 -18.54
C ALA A 206 8.89 21.08 -17.39
N ILE A 207 9.14 20.57 -16.19
CA ILE A 207 8.47 20.94 -14.95
C ILE A 207 9.53 21.31 -13.91
N LYS A 208 9.14 22.21 -13.01
CA LYS A 208 9.97 22.62 -11.87
C LYS A 208 9.08 22.92 -10.68
N ASN A 209 9.37 22.31 -9.54
CA ASN A 209 8.57 22.39 -8.34
C ASN A 209 7.07 22.20 -8.67
N ASP A 210 6.75 21.14 -9.43
CA ASP A 210 5.37 20.84 -9.86
C ASP A 210 4.60 20.08 -8.76
N LEU A 211 3.29 20.18 -8.81
CA LEU A 211 2.40 19.39 -7.94
C LEU A 211 2.58 17.87 -8.18
N HIS A 212 2.88 17.50 -9.41
CA HIS A 212 3.10 16.12 -9.83
C HIS A 212 4.59 15.84 -10.05
N MET A 213 4.94 14.58 -9.96
CA MET A 213 6.30 14.15 -10.14
C MET A 213 6.70 14.12 -11.63
N SER A 214 7.98 14.29 -11.92
CA SER A 214 8.54 14.07 -13.25
C SER A 214 8.47 12.58 -13.63
N GLY A 215 8.73 12.27 -14.90
CA GLY A 215 8.79 10.88 -15.36
C GLY A 215 9.79 10.04 -14.56
N GLU A 216 11.01 10.57 -14.38
CA GLU A 216 12.06 9.96 -13.54
C GLU A 216 11.69 10.00 -12.04
N GLY A 217 10.98 11.05 -11.61
CA GLY A 217 10.45 11.16 -10.26
C GLY A 217 9.53 10.00 -9.90
N TYR A 218 8.63 9.59 -10.81
CA TYR A 218 7.76 8.42 -10.57
C TYR A 218 8.53 7.10 -10.50
N ILE A 219 9.60 6.93 -11.30
CA ILE A 219 10.48 5.75 -11.21
C ILE A 219 11.18 5.74 -9.85
N SER A 220 11.73 6.88 -9.45
CA SER A 220 12.38 7.04 -8.14
C SER A 220 11.41 6.83 -6.97
N LEU A 221 10.16 7.31 -7.06
CA LEU A 221 9.09 7.10 -6.09
C LEU A 221 8.83 5.60 -5.88
N GLY A 222 8.66 4.86 -6.96
CA GLY A 222 8.43 3.42 -6.89
C GLY A 222 9.60 2.67 -6.26
N ASN A 223 10.83 3.03 -6.63
CA ASN A 223 12.05 2.46 -6.04
C ASN A 223 12.17 2.77 -4.53
N ARG A 224 11.85 3.99 -4.09
CA ARG A 224 11.88 4.37 -2.67
C ARG A 224 10.86 3.60 -1.87
N PHE A 225 9.62 3.49 -2.36
CA PHE A 225 8.59 2.66 -1.71
C PHE A 225 9.00 1.19 -1.64
N ALA A 226 9.54 0.62 -2.71
CA ALA A 226 9.97 -0.77 -2.72
C ALA A 226 11.12 -1.04 -1.74
N LYS A 227 12.16 -0.21 -1.74
CA LYS A 227 13.29 -0.33 -0.81
C LYS A 227 12.85 -0.23 0.64
N GLU A 228 11.97 0.70 0.96
CA GLU A 228 11.43 0.87 2.30
C GLU A 228 10.55 -0.31 2.73
N ALA A 229 9.74 -0.86 1.80
CA ALA A 229 8.94 -2.05 2.05
C ALA A 229 9.82 -3.29 2.33
N ILE A 230 10.89 -3.48 1.57
CA ILE A 230 11.87 -4.55 1.77
C ILE A 230 12.53 -4.39 3.14
N ARG A 231 12.98 -3.18 3.48
CA ARG A 231 13.63 -2.88 4.75
C ARG A 231 12.73 -3.21 5.96
N ILE A 232 11.47 -2.76 5.92
CA ILE A 232 10.55 -2.93 7.06
C ILE A 232 10.07 -4.40 7.22
N ILE A 233 10.04 -5.16 6.13
CA ILE A 233 9.74 -6.60 6.16
C ILE A 233 10.95 -7.40 6.66
N GLY A 234 12.16 -7.04 6.25
CA GLY A 234 13.40 -7.75 6.61
C GLY A 234 13.88 -7.52 8.05
N ASN A 235 13.39 -6.48 8.73
CA ASN A 235 13.76 -6.15 10.12
C ASN A 235 12.91 -6.90 11.16
N LYS A 236 12.25 -8.00 10.81
CA LYS A 236 11.36 -8.80 11.69
C LYS A 236 11.98 -10.11 12.09
#